data_593923b7a4ef0a4a1077e6cc9ab7e7c3
#
_entry.id   593923b7a4ef0a4a1077e6cc9ab7e7c3
#
_cell.length_a   1.000
_cell.length_b   1.000
_cell.length_c   1.000
_cell.angle_alpha   90.00
_cell.angle_beta   90.00
_cell.angle_gamma   90.00
#
_symmetry.space_group_name_H-M   'P 1'
#
loop_
_entity.id
_entity.type
_entity.pdbx_description
1 polymer ?
#
loop_
_entity_poly.entity_id
_entity_poly.type
_entity_poly.pdbx_seq_one_letter_code
_entity_poly.pdbx_strand_id
1 'polypeptide(L)'
;MANLKEIRNRIASVSSTMQITSAMKMVSAAKLKKAQDAITAMRPYADKLTGLLQSLSASMDSDSGSKYSDNRAVNKVLVVAITSNRGLCGAFNTNILKQCVYLAEDFHTGKQVDFVAIGKKSSDYLGKKYTVIANHSSVYEDLTFDNVAGIAESLMEQFTNGSYDRIEIIYNKFKNAATQIVM
;
A
#
# COMPACT_ATOMS: atom_id res chain seq x y z
N MET A 1 0.80 33.23 41.62
CA MET A 1 -0.64 33.08 41.33
C MET A 1 -0.88 33.36 39.86
N ALA A 2 -1.51 32.47 39.14
CA ALA A 2 -1.80 32.69 37.71
C ALA A 2 -2.72 33.90 37.55
N ASN A 3 -2.40 34.82 36.66
CA ASN A 3 -3.17 36.03 36.44
C ASN A 3 -4.49 35.62 35.73
N LEU A 4 -5.63 36.18 36.21
CA LEU A 4 -6.97 35.91 35.63
C LEU A 4 -7.01 36.14 34.13
N LYS A 5 -6.26 37.08 33.62
CA LYS A 5 -6.11 37.34 32.17
C LYS A 5 -5.43 36.18 31.45
N GLU A 6 -4.40 35.60 32.06
CA GLU A 6 -3.68 34.45 31.50
C GLU A 6 -4.61 33.21 31.43
N ILE A 7 -5.38 32.95 32.47
CA ILE A 7 -6.34 31.85 32.46
C ILE A 7 -7.41 32.03 31.39
N ARG A 8 -7.96 33.24 31.21
CA ARG A 8 -8.94 33.54 30.16
C ARG A 8 -8.34 33.31 28.76
N ASN A 9 -7.13 33.77 28.54
CA ASN A 9 -6.42 33.55 27.26
C ASN A 9 -6.20 32.06 26.99
N ARG A 10 -5.86 31.29 28.02
CA ARG A 10 -5.65 29.84 27.91
C ARG A 10 -6.97 29.11 27.60
N ILE A 11 -8.06 29.48 28.24
CA ILE A 11 -9.40 28.94 27.94
C ILE A 11 -9.80 29.25 26.52
N ALA A 12 -9.62 30.47 26.02
CA ALA A 12 -9.92 30.85 24.64
C ALA A 12 -9.09 30.06 23.63
N SER A 13 -7.77 29.90 23.88
CA SER A 13 -6.88 29.11 23.06
C SER A 13 -7.27 27.64 23.00
N VAL A 14 -7.55 27.02 24.14
CA VAL A 14 -8.00 25.61 24.20
C VAL A 14 -9.35 25.42 23.51
N SER A 15 -10.30 26.35 23.70
CA SER A 15 -11.60 26.31 23.03
C SER A 15 -11.44 26.39 21.50
N SER A 16 -10.61 27.28 21.00
CA SER A 16 -10.30 27.40 19.56
C SER A 16 -9.67 26.10 19.03
N THR A 17 -8.68 25.56 19.74
CA THR A 17 -8.04 24.29 19.36
C THR A 17 -9.04 23.13 19.33
N MET A 18 -9.98 23.07 20.28
CA MET A 18 -11.04 22.07 20.32
C MET A 18 -11.95 22.19 19.09
N GLN A 19 -12.34 23.39 18.69
CA GLN A 19 -13.18 23.62 17.51
C GLN A 19 -12.46 23.17 16.22
N ILE A 20 -11.18 23.53 16.07
CA ILE A 20 -10.36 23.11 14.92
C ILE A 20 -10.24 21.59 14.87
N THR A 21 -9.94 20.95 15.99
CA THR A 21 -9.81 19.49 16.08
C THR A 21 -11.13 18.79 15.76
N SER A 22 -12.24 19.33 16.22
CA SER A 22 -13.58 18.81 15.90
C SER A 22 -13.88 18.91 14.41
N ALA A 23 -13.55 20.04 13.77
CA ALA A 23 -13.69 20.19 12.32
C ALA A 23 -12.80 19.18 11.54
N MET A 24 -11.55 19.02 11.96
CA MET A 24 -10.63 18.02 11.37
C MET A 24 -11.16 16.59 11.52
N LYS A 25 -11.76 16.26 12.65
CA LYS A 25 -12.40 14.95 12.89
C LYS A 25 -13.55 14.71 11.90
N MET A 26 -14.41 15.70 11.68
CA MET A 26 -15.53 15.58 10.72
C MET A 26 -15.04 15.38 9.29
N VAL A 27 -14.05 16.15 8.85
CA VAL A 27 -13.46 15.99 7.51
C VAL A 27 -12.80 14.62 7.33
N SER A 28 -12.07 14.15 8.34
CA SER A 28 -11.44 12.83 8.33
C SER A 28 -12.46 11.70 8.29
N ALA A 29 -13.55 11.81 9.05
CA ALA A 29 -14.65 10.84 9.05
C ALA A 29 -15.35 10.78 7.67
N ALA A 30 -15.59 11.93 7.04
CA ALA A 30 -16.17 11.98 5.70
C ALA A 30 -15.26 11.31 4.63
N LYS A 31 -13.95 11.58 4.68
CA LYS A 31 -12.97 10.94 3.80
C LYS A 31 -12.89 9.43 4.03
N LEU A 32 -12.88 9.00 5.29
CA LEU A 32 -12.88 7.59 5.64
C LEU A 32 -14.14 6.89 5.10
N LYS A 33 -15.31 7.47 5.31
CA LYS A 33 -16.58 6.92 4.80
C LYS A 33 -16.54 6.78 3.27
N LYS A 34 -16.12 7.82 2.54
CA LYS A 34 -15.98 7.75 1.08
C LYS A 34 -15.07 6.60 0.63
N ALA A 35 -13.93 6.41 1.30
CA ALA A 35 -13.00 5.32 0.99
C ALA A 35 -13.60 3.94 1.33
N GLN A 36 -14.34 3.82 2.45
CA GLN A 36 -15.04 2.59 2.83
C GLN A 36 -16.14 2.22 1.84
N ASP A 37 -16.94 3.17 1.41
CA ASP A 37 -18.00 2.96 0.42
C ASP A 37 -17.39 2.48 -0.92
N ALA A 38 -16.30 3.10 -1.35
CA ALA A 38 -15.58 2.71 -2.58
C ALA A 38 -15.02 1.28 -2.52
N ILE A 39 -14.33 0.91 -1.43
CA ILE A 39 -13.77 -0.45 -1.30
C ILE A 39 -14.87 -1.51 -1.15
N THR A 40 -15.97 -1.18 -0.49
CA THR A 40 -17.10 -2.11 -0.33
C THR A 40 -17.78 -2.37 -1.68
N ALA A 41 -17.94 -1.34 -2.51
CA ALA A 41 -18.49 -1.47 -3.86
C ALA A 41 -17.57 -2.28 -4.80
N MET A 42 -16.25 -2.11 -4.69
CA MET A 42 -15.27 -2.78 -5.54
C MET A 42 -15.02 -4.25 -5.14
N ARG A 43 -15.14 -4.60 -3.86
CA ARG A 43 -14.76 -5.91 -3.33
C ARG A 43 -15.43 -7.10 -4.04
N PRO A 44 -16.75 -7.12 -4.29
CA PRO A 44 -17.41 -8.24 -4.98
C PRO A 44 -16.84 -8.49 -6.39
N TYR A 45 -16.48 -7.42 -7.09
CA TYR A 45 -15.85 -7.50 -8.42
C TYR A 45 -14.45 -8.11 -8.34
N ALA A 46 -13.62 -7.63 -7.43
CA ALA A 46 -12.26 -8.14 -7.22
C ALA A 46 -12.26 -9.62 -6.79
N ASP A 47 -13.16 -10.00 -5.88
CA ASP A 47 -13.31 -11.39 -5.41
C ASP A 47 -13.74 -12.31 -6.57
N LYS A 48 -14.66 -11.85 -7.45
CA LYS A 48 -15.11 -12.59 -8.61
C LYS A 48 -13.99 -12.77 -9.65
N LEU A 49 -13.23 -11.72 -9.93
CA LEU A 49 -12.05 -11.80 -10.82
C LEU A 49 -11.01 -12.78 -10.29
N THR A 50 -10.72 -12.72 -8.99
CA THR A 50 -9.77 -13.65 -8.35
C THR A 50 -10.24 -15.10 -8.50
N GLY A 51 -11.53 -15.37 -8.26
CA GLY A 51 -12.10 -16.71 -8.44
C GLY A 51 -12.03 -17.20 -9.89
N LEU A 52 -12.29 -16.33 -10.86
CA LEU A 52 -12.17 -16.66 -12.29
C LEU A 52 -10.72 -16.99 -12.67
N LEU A 53 -9.75 -16.19 -12.22
CA LEU A 53 -8.33 -16.43 -12.48
C LEU A 53 -7.85 -17.74 -11.86
N GLN A 54 -8.28 -18.05 -10.63
CA GLN A 54 -7.97 -19.33 -9.97
C GLN A 54 -8.56 -20.52 -10.73
N SER A 55 -9.81 -20.41 -11.19
CA SER A 55 -10.46 -21.46 -11.97
C SER A 55 -9.78 -21.68 -13.31
N LEU A 56 -9.40 -20.60 -14.01
CA LEU A 56 -8.67 -20.68 -15.27
C LEU A 56 -7.29 -21.32 -15.06
N SER A 57 -6.54 -20.87 -14.06
CA SER A 57 -5.22 -21.44 -13.74
C SER A 57 -5.29 -22.93 -13.39
N ALA A 58 -6.36 -23.37 -12.74
CA ALA A 58 -6.57 -24.77 -12.40
C ALA A 58 -6.98 -25.64 -13.61
N SER A 59 -7.57 -25.04 -14.65
CA SER A 59 -8.04 -25.73 -15.86
C SER A 59 -7.04 -25.70 -17.02
N MET A 60 -5.99 -24.92 -16.92
CA MET A 60 -4.95 -24.83 -17.95
C MET A 60 -3.91 -25.90 -17.72
N ASP A 61 -3.71 -26.78 -18.72
CA ASP A 61 -2.60 -27.73 -18.75
C ASP A 61 -1.26 -26.97 -18.82
N SER A 62 -0.23 -27.55 -18.24
CA SER A 62 1.12 -26.99 -18.12
C SER A 62 1.75 -26.51 -19.44
N ASP A 63 1.23 -26.97 -20.59
CA ASP A 63 1.75 -26.67 -21.93
C ASP A 63 1.11 -25.42 -22.58
N SER A 64 -0.03 -24.94 -22.03
CA SER A 64 -0.74 -23.76 -22.52
C SER A 64 -0.81 -22.63 -21.48
N GLY A 65 0.10 -22.63 -20.49
CA GLY A 65 0.16 -21.68 -19.41
C GLY A 65 0.27 -20.22 -19.91
N SER A 66 -0.43 -19.32 -19.24
CA SER A 66 -0.28 -17.89 -19.48
C SER A 66 1.17 -17.49 -19.19
N LYS A 67 1.76 -16.62 -20.02
CA LYS A 67 3.09 -16.04 -19.81
C LYS A 67 3.31 -15.42 -18.43
N TYR A 68 2.22 -15.21 -17.66
CA TYR A 68 2.25 -14.72 -16.28
C TYR A 68 2.22 -15.82 -15.21
N SER A 69 2.00 -17.08 -15.60
CA SER A 69 1.96 -18.25 -14.72
C SER A 69 3.25 -19.07 -14.79
N ASP A 70 4.27 -18.56 -15.44
CA ASP A 70 5.55 -19.24 -15.65
C ASP A 70 6.24 -19.50 -14.30
N ASN A 71 6.50 -20.79 -13.99
CA ASN A 71 7.14 -21.20 -12.74
C ASN A 71 8.63 -21.43 -12.97
N ARG A 72 9.40 -20.40 -12.69
CA ARG A 72 10.86 -20.41 -12.88
C ARG A 72 11.61 -20.36 -11.55
N ALA A 73 12.89 -20.73 -11.56
CA ALA A 73 13.74 -20.60 -10.38
C ALA A 73 13.84 -19.13 -9.93
N VAL A 74 13.53 -18.87 -8.66
CA VAL A 74 13.45 -17.51 -8.12
C VAL A 74 14.84 -17.05 -7.66
N ASN A 75 15.47 -16.15 -8.40
CA ASN A 75 16.73 -15.50 -8.07
C ASN A 75 16.58 -14.00 -7.85
N LYS A 76 15.65 -13.37 -8.60
CA LYS A 76 15.37 -11.93 -8.52
C LYS A 76 13.92 -11.70 -8.17
N VAL A 77 13.69 -10.98 -7.07
CA VAL A 77 12.36 -10.67 -6.54
C VAL A 77 12.12 -9.17 -6.56
N LEU A 78 10.96 -8.76 -7.05
CA LEU A 78 10.50 -7.38 -6.95
C LEU A 78 9.38 -7.30 -5.93
N VAL A 79 9.58 -6.48 -4.90
CA VAL A 79 8.58 -6.25 -3.85
C VAL A 79 7.92 -4.88 -4.05
N VAL A 80 6.62 -4.88 -4.26
CA VAL A 80 5.81 -3.67 -4.39
C VAL A 80 5.26 -3.29 -3.02
N ALA A 81 5.81 -2.24 -2.42
CA ALA A 81 5.43 -1.77 -1.09
C ALA A 81 4.38 -0.66 -1.16
N ILE A 82 3.14 -0.95 -0.77
CA ILE A 82 2.03 0.02 -0.79
C ILE A 82 1.86 0.64 0.60
N THR A 83 2.26 1.90 0.74
CA THR A 83 2.13 2.69 1.97
C THR A 83 1.40 4.01 1.71
N SER A 84 1.13 4.79 2.75
CA SER A 84 0.58 6.13 2.58
C SER A 84 1.67 7.18 2.31
N ASN A 85 1.25 8.33 1.76
CA ASN A 85 2.13 9.50 1.62
C ASN A 85 2.35 10.24 2.95
N ARG A 86 1.40 10.13 3.89
CA ARG A 86 1.41 10.84 5.16
C ARG A 86 1.63 9.90 6.34
N GLY A 87 2.09 10.45 7.46
CA GLY A 87 2.23 9.76 8.74
C GLY A 87 0.98 9.92 9.61
N LEU A 88 1.17 9.71 10.92
CA LEU A 88 0.15 9.80 11.97
C LEU A 88 -1.02 8.81 11.77
N CYS A 89 -0.70 7.63 11.26
CA CYS A 89 -1.64 6.54 10.99
C CYS A 89 -1.35 5.28 11.83
N GLY A 90 -0.79 5.47 13.03
CA GLY A 90 -0.40 4.35 13.89
C GLY A 90 0.65 3.45 13.22
N ALA A 91 0.48 2.15 13.33
CA ALA A 91 1.39 1.14 12.79
C ALA A 91 1.16 0.83 11.29
N PHE A 92 0.23 1.51 10.61
CA PHE A 92 -0.16 1.23 9.23
C PHE A 92 1.05 1.11 8.27
N ASN A 93 1.89 2.14 8.22
CA ASN A 93 3.09 2.11 7.38
C ASN A 93 4.18 1.19 7.93
N THR A 94 4.40 1.22 9.24
CA THR A 94 5.46 0.45 9.89
C THR A 94 5.27 -1.06 9.72
N ASN A 95 4.05 -1.56 9.73
CA ASN A 95 3.77 -2.98 9.52
C ASN A 95 4.15 -3.41 8.09
N ILE A 96 3.82 -2.61 7.07
CA ILE A 96 4.25 -2.87 5.68
C ILE A 96 5.77 -2.88 5.58
N LEU A 97 6.45 -1.87 6.16
CA LEU A 97 7.90 -1.77 6.09
C LEU A 97 8.60 -2.93 6.80
N LYS A 98 8.09 -3.38 7.95
CA LYS A 98 8.61 -4.58 8.62
C LYS A 98 8.46 -5.83 7.76
N GLN A 99 7.32 -5.99 7.09
CA GLN A 99 7.11 -7.13 6.20
C GLN A 99 8.04 -7.07 4.98
N CYS A 100 8.26 -5.88 4.41
CA CYS A 100 9.21 -5.71 3.30
C CYS A 100 10.65 -6.07 3.73
N VAL A 101 11.08 -5.64 4.92
CA VAL A 101 12.40 -5.98 5.47
C VAL A 101 12.52 -7.50 5.71
N TYR A 102 11.50 -8.12 6.32
CA TYR A 102 11.45 -9.56 6.53
C TYR A 102 11.59 -10.34 5.21
N LEU A 103 10.87 -9.91 4.16
CA LEU A 103 11.00 -10.56 2.85
C LEU A 103 12.41 -10.45 2.27
N ALA A 104 13.04 -9.28 2.42
CA ALA A 104 14.37 -9.05 1.85
C ALA A 104 15.48 -9.76 2.63
N GLU A 105 15.42 -9.81 3.95
CA GLU A 105 16.52 -10.27 4.80
C GLU A 105 16.38 -11.74 5.22
N ASP A 106 15.15 -12.17 5.51
CA ASP A 106 14.88 -13.50 6.07
C ASP A 106 14.32 -14.47 5.02
N PHE A 107 13.24 -14.07 4.32
CA PHE A 107 12.51 -14.99 3.43
C PHE A 107 13.21 -15.22 2.09
N HIS A 108 13.76 -14.19 1.49
CA HIS A 108 14.51 -14.26 0.22
C HIS A 108 16.02 -14.15 0.43
N THR A 109 16.53 -14.66 1.54
CA THR A 109 17.98 -14.66 1.83
C THR A 109 18.80 -15.21 0.66
N GLY A 110 19.84 -14.47 0.27
CA GLY A 110 20.72 -14.86 -0.85
C GLY A 110 20.17 -14.55 -2.24
N LYS A 111 18.99 -13.94 -2.37
CA LYS A 111 18.41 -13.50 -3.64
C LYS A 111 18.54 -11.98 -3.79
N GLN A 112 18.47 -11.51 -5.03
CA GLN A 112 18.36 -10.08 -5.27
C GLN A 112 16.92 -9.65 -5.01
N VAL A 113 16.72 -8.68 -4.10
CA VAL A 113 15.42 -8.11 -3.78
C VAL A 113 15.44 -6.61 -4.03
N ASP A 114 14.66 -6.17 -5.00
CA ASP A 114 14.48 -4.77 -5.34
C ASP A 114 13.04 -4.33 -5.00
N PHE A 115 12.81 -3.04 -4.89
CA PHE A 115 11.54 -2.49 -4.45
C PHE A 115 10.92 -1.53 -5.46
N VAL A 116 9.59 -1.56 -5.53
CA VAL A 116 8.76 -0.47 -6.08
C VAL A 116 7.98 0.14 -4.93
N ALA A 117 8.10 1.44 -4.78
CA ALA A 117 7.40 2.18 -3.75
C ALA A 117 6.11 2.81 -4.29
N ILE A 118 4.96 2.46 -3.72
CA ILE A 118 3.69 3.15 -3.92
C ILE A 118 3.34 3.84 -2.60
N GLY A 119 3.74 5.10 -2.50
CA GLY A 119 3.62 5.91 -1.29
C GLY A 119 4.97 6.40 -0.77
N LYS A 120 4.96 7.66 -0.34
CA LYS A 120 6.19 8.35 0.10
C LYS A 120 6.87 7.65 1.27
N LYS A 121 6.09 7.04 2.19
CA LYS A 121 6.67 6.40 3.39
C LYS A 121 7.48 5.15 3.09
N SER A 122 7.11 4.36 2.08
CA SER A 122 7.93 3.24 1.61
C SER A 122 9.19 3.74 0.89
N SER A 123 9.06 4.72 0.00
CA SER A 123 10.19 5.30 -0.70
C SER A 123 11.23 5.90 0.26
N ASP A 124 10.80 6.73 1.22
CA ASP A 124 11.68 7.39 2.19
C ASP A 124 12.43 6.40 3.11
N TYR A 125 11.81 5.26 3.42
CA TYR A 125 12.39 4.26 4.32
C TYR A 125 13.27 3.26 3.57
N LEU A 126 12.72 2.62 2.52
CA LEU A 126 13.40 1.55 1.79
C LEU A 126 14.57 2.08 0.97
N GLY A 127 14.46 3.28 0.39
CA GLY A 127 15.53 3.91 -0.38
C GLY A 127 16.81 4.23 0.39
N LYS A 128 16.80 4.11 1.74
CA LYS A 128 18.01 4.27 2.57
C LYS A 128 18.88 3.03 2.62
N LYS A 129 18.33 1.85 2.40
CA LYS A 129 19.03 0.57 2.60
C LYS A 129 18.92 -0.37 1.39
N TYR A 130 17.89 -0.23 0.59
CA TYR A 130 17.58 -1.11 -0.53
C TYR A 130 17.48 -0.34 -1.84
N THR A 131 17.57 -1.07 -2.95
CA THR A 131 17.33 -0.51 -4.30
C THR A 131 15.84 -0.33 -4.50
N VAL A 132 15.41 0.92 -4.71
CA VAL A 132 14.03 1.27 -5.09
C VAL A 132 14.06 1.69 -6.55
N ILE A 133 13.58 0.82 -7.44
CA ILE A 133 13.67 1.02 -8.90
C ILE A 133 12.63 2.01 -9.43
N ALA A 134 11.50 2.16 -8.73
CA ALA A 134 10.46 3.11 -9.10
C ALA A 134 9.71 3.63 -7.87
N ASN A 135 9.25 4.89 -7.97
CA ASN A 135 8.44 5.55 -6.94
C ASN A 135 7.18 6.14 -7.56
N HIS A 136 6.04 5.56 -7.25
CA HIS A 136 4.73 5.96 -7.73
C HIS A 136 3.88 6.66 -6.63
N SER A 137 4.52 7.45 -5.77
CA SER A 137 3.83 8.18 -4.69
C SER A 137 2.82 9.19 -5.19
N SER A 138 3.00 9.73 -6.39
CA SER A 138 2.09 10.68 -7.04
C SER A 138 0.74 10.09 -7.44
N VAL A 139 0.62 8.76 -7.55
CA VAL A 139 -0.65 8.09 -7.90
C VAL A 139 -1.80 8.45 -6.96
N TYR A 140 -1.49 8.82 -5.72
CA TYR A 140 -2.49 9.26 -4.74
C TYR A 140 -3.05 10.67 -4.98
N GLU A 141 -2.45 11.45 -5.86
CA GLU A 141 -2.94 12.78 -6.24
C GLU A 141 -4.06 12.68 -7.27
N ASP A 142 -3.95 11.70 -8.17
CA ASP A 142 -4.96 11.37 -9.17
C ASP A 142 -5.12 9.85 -9.30
N LEU A 143 -5.93 9.28 -8.41
CA LEU A 143 -6.15 7.84 -8.30
C LEU A 143 -7.23 7.40 -9.31
N THR A 144 -6.83 7.24 -10.56
CA THR A 144 -7.66 6.74 -11.66
C THR A 144 -7.28 5.31 -12.02
N PHE A 145 -8.17 4.61 -12.73
CA PHE A 145 -7.88 3.27 -13.24
C PHE A 145 -6.67 3.29 -14.19
N ASP A 146 -6.61 4.24 -15.10
CA ASP A 146 -5.55 4.32 -16.12
C ASP A 146 -4.17 4.52 -15.50
N ASN A 147 -4.05 5.39 -14.48
CA ASN A 147 -2.80 5.61 -13.77
C ASN A 147 -2.32 4.35 -13.03
N VAL A 148 -3.25 3.58 -12.45
CA VAL A 148 -2.91 2.32 -11.75
C VAL A 148 -2.64 1.21 -12.75
N ALA A 149 -3.39 1.15 -13.85
CA ALA A 149 -3.18 0.17 -14.93
C ALA A 149 -1.78 0.29 -15.52
N GLY A 150 -1.30 1.51 -15.80
CA GLY A 150 0.06 1.72 -16.30
C GLY A 150 1.15 1.21 -15.35
N ILE A 151 0.95 1.33 -14.03
CA ILE A 151 1.87 0.75 -13.04
C ILE A 151 1.81 -0.79 -13.12
N ALA A 152 0.62 -1.36 -13.17
CA ALA A 152 0.43 -2.81 -13.24
C ALA A 152 1.04 -3.39 -14.54
N GLU A 153 0.81 -2.74 -15.67
CA GLU A 153 1.38 -3.14 -16.97
C GLU A 153 2.91 -3.13 -16.94
N SER A 154 3.52 -2.10 -16.38
CA SER A 154 4.98 -2.04 -16.20
C SER A 154 5.51 -3.19 -15.33
N LEU A 155 4.81 -3.56 -14.26
CA LEU A 155 5.19 -4.70 -13.41
C LEU A 155 5.04 -6.03 -14.17
N MET A 156 3.95 -6.21 -14.91
CA MET A 156 3.69 -7.39 -15.73
C MET A 156 4.75 -7.55 -16.83
N GLU A 157 5.17 -6.45 -17.46
CA GLU A 157 6.24 -6.44 -18.46
C GLU A 157 7.58 -6.87 -17.86
N GLN A 158 7.93 -6.37 -16.67
CA GLN A 158 9.16 -6.77 -15.98
C GLN A 158 9.19 -8.26 -15.63
N PHE A 159 8.04 -8.85 -15.34
CA PHE A 159 7.92 -10.29 -15.14
C PHE A 159 8.08 -11.07 -16.47
N THR A 160 7.36 -10.64 -17.51
CA THR A 160 7.36 -11.37 -18.80
C THR A 160 8.66 -11.30 -19.56
N ASN A 161 9.41 -10.20 -19.44
CA ASN A 161 10.74 -10.06 -20.06
C ASN A 161 11.88 -10.69 -19.24
N GLY A 162 11.56 -11.29 -18.06
CA GLY A 162 12.53 -11.99 -17.23
C GLY A 162 13.43 -11.07 -16.39
N SER A 163 13.10 -9.79 -16.25
CA SER A 163 13.85 -8.88 -15.36
C SER A 163 13.74 -9.32 -13.90
N TYR A 164 12.56 -9.82 -13.51
CA TYR A 164 12.29 -10.43 -12.20
C TYR A 164 11.58 -11.76 -12.38
N ASP A 165 11.94 -12.72 -11.52
CA ASP A 165 11.36 -14.07 -11.51
C ASP A 165 10.08 -14.13 -10.69
N ARG A 166 9.92 -13.17 -9.75
CA ARG A 166 8.78 -13.10 -8.85
C ARG A 166 8.47 -11.65 -8.50
N ILE A 167 7.19 -11.31 -8.45
CA ILE A 167 6.69 -10.01 -8.00
C ILE A 167 5.74 -10.23 -6.83
N GLU A 168 6.02 -9.60 -5.69
CA GLU A 168 5.22 -9.69 -4.47
C GLU A 168 4.66 -8.31 -4.10
N ILE A 169 3.37 -8.24 -3.83
CA ILE A 169 2.69 -6.99 -3.47
C ILE A 169 2.38 -7.01 -1.97
N ILE A 170 2.93 -6.06 -1.23
CA ILE A 170 2.71 -5.93 0.21
C ILE A 170 1.84 -4.72 0.49
N TYR A 171 0.67 -4.97 1.07
CA TYR A 171 -0.32 -3.94 1.38
C TYR A 171 -1.13 -4.26 2.62
N ASN A 172 -1.82 -3.26 3.17
CA ASN A 172 -2.76 -3.44 4.26
C ASN A 172 -4.18 -3.68 3.72
N LYS A 173 -4.67 -4.91 3.83
CA LYS A 173 -6.08 -5.25 3.53
C LYS A 173 -6.99 -4.65 4.60
N PHE A 174 -7.93 -3.82 4.19
CA PHE A 174 -8.86 -3.18 5.10
C PHE A 174 -9.87 -4.19 5.66
N LYS A 175 -9.90 -4.33 6.98
CA LYS A 175 -10.91 -5.09 7.71
C LYS A 175 -11.94 -4.15 8.34
N ASN A 176 -11.50 -3.19 9.11
CA ASN A 176 -12.30 -2.11 9.71
C ASN A 176 -11.39 -0.92 10.05
N ALA A 177 -11.97 0.17 10.56
CA ALA A 177 -11.23 1.40 10.88
C ALA A 177 -10.07 1.19 11.88
N ALA A 178 -10.15 0.20 12.75
CA ALA A 178 -9.15 -0.09 13.78
C ALA A 178 -8.17 -1.17 13.37
N THR A 179 -8.51 -2.04 12.42
CA THR A 179 -7.74 -3.24 12.07
C THR A 179 -7.50 -3.34 10.58
N GLN A 180 -6.25 -3.47 10.20
CA GLN A 180 -5.80 -3.82 8.86
C GLN A 180 -4.94 -5.09 8.95
N ILE A 181 -4.98 -5.90 7.90
CA ILE A 181 -4.23 -7.16 7.80
C ILE A 181 -3.16 -6.96 6.74
N VAL A 182 -1.90 -7.14 7.10
CA VAL A 182 -0.80 -7.14 6.12
C VAL A 182 -0.92 -8.38 5.25
N MET A 183 -0.93 -8.18 3.95
CA MET A 183 -1.00 -9.24 2.94
C MET A 183 0.28 -9.22 2.12
#